data_f7cbb1ce4dfdd129017e5030b64e03b4
#
_entry.id   f7cbb1ce4dfdd129017e5030b64e03b4
#
_cell.length_a   1.000
_cell.length_b   1.000
_cell.length_c   1.000
_cell.angle_alpha   90.00
_cell.angle_beta   90.00
_cell.angle_gamma   90.00
#
_symmetry.space_group_name_H-M   'P 1'
#
loop_
_entity.id
_entity.type
_entity.pdbx_description
1 polymer ?
#
loop_
_entity_poly.entity_id
_entity_poly.type
_entity_poly.pdbx_seq_one_letter_code
_entity_poly.pdbx_strand_id
1 'polypeptide(L)'
;MLVNYGMAVAESQFTTTPDKRGVIGQIAFTDTGRQFRYCKSADTDTQPYWTGMKNDATNKNSGLAADAKVGDTIIQLKPGHQTDGWQDGTILINNKQLLEFVQVSGDYVYLRDQLLEDVAANTGCQVRPNDYDNLKKVTAGAKIYTRSAVPAGHYFWCEV
;
A
#
# COMPACT_ATOMS: atom_id res chain seq x y z
N MET A 1 4.81 14.23 18.44
CA MET A 1 3.91 14.56 17.33
C MET A 1 4.61 14.24 16.02
N LEU A 2 3.89 13.67 15.07
CA LEU A 2 4.40 13.45 13.72
C LEU A 2 4.17 14.69 12.85
N VAL A 3 5.11 14.97 11.95
CA VAL A 3 5.03 16.08 11.00
C VAL A 3 5.30 15.53 9.60
N ASN A 4 4.48 15.95 8.64
CA ASN A 4 4.64 15.63 7.23
C ASN A 4 4.73 16.91 6.42
N TYR A 5 5.85 17.12 5.70
CA TYR A 5 6.10 18.32 4.90
C TYR A 5 5.86 19.63 5.65
N GLY A 6 6.24 19.69 6.93
CA GLY A 6 6.05 20.89 7.76
C GLY A 6 4.66 21.04 8.38
N MET A 7 3.72 20.12 8.09
CA MET A 7 2.40 20.10 8.71
C MET A 7 2.31 19.03 9.78
N ALA A 8 1.70 19.33 10.91
CA ALA A 8 1.42 18.35 11.94
C ALA A 8 0.37 17.36 11.44
N VAL A 9 0.62 16.06 11.59
CA VAL A 9 -0.40 15.03 11.39
C VAL A 9 -1.21 14.87 12.68
N ALA A 10 -2.49 14.57 12.53
CA ALA A 10 -3.45 14.45 13.65
C ALA A 10 -3.23 13.19 14.52
N GLU A 11 -2.15 12.46 14.30
CA GLU A 11 -1.84 11.21 14.98
C GLU A 11 -0.43 11.26 15.61
N SER A 12 -0.25 10.50 16.67
CA SER A 12 1.08 10.24 17.20
C SER A 12 1.69 8.99 16.58
N GLN A 13 3.01 8.83 16.67
CA GLN A 13 3.70 7.62 16.22
C GLN A 13 3.28 6.34 16.97
N PHE A 14 2.50 6.46 18.02
CA PHE A 14 1.99 5.34 18.82
C PHE A 14 0.54 4.98 18.49
N THR A 15 -0.14 5.75 17.64
CA THR A 15 -1.53 5.52 17.29
C THR A 15 -1.65 4.32 16.37
N THR A 16 -2.58 3.41 16.68
CA THR A 16 -2.99 2.31 15.82
C THR A 16 -4.49 2.36 15.60
N THR A 17 -4.96 2.13 14.37
CA THR A 17 -6.38 2.18 14.06
C THR A 17 -6.82 1.07 13.12
N PRO A 18 -8.05 0.54 13.23
CA PRO A 18 -8.59 -0.39 12.26
C PRO A 18 -8.94 0.30 10.93
N ASP A 19 -9.15 1.63 10.96
CA ASP A 19 -9.56 2.43 9.81
C ASP A 19 -8.36 3.13 9.18
N LYS A 20 -8.33 3.13 7.86
CA LYS A 20 -7.29 3.83 7.09
C LYS A 20 -7.48 5.34 7.20
N ARG A 21 -6.45 6.06 7.65
CA ARG A 21 -6.46 7.52 7.85
C ARG A 21 -5.45 8.27 7.01
N GLY A 22 -4.65 7.57 6.22
CA GLY A 22 -3.60 8.16 5.39
C GLY A 22 -3.29 7.30 4.18
N VAL A 23 -2.29 7.71 3.43
CA VAL A 23 -1.75 6.94 2.32
C VAL A 23 -0.64 6.03 2.84
N ILE A 24 -0.71 4.74 2.57
CA ILE A 24 0.33 3.79 2.97
C ILE A 24 1.66 4.18 2.34
N GLY A 25 2.72 4.19 3.14
CA GLY A 25 4.03 4.68 2.73
C GLY A 25 4.25 6.19 2.94
N GLN A 26 3.22 6.95 3.33
CA GLN A 26 3.35 8.36 3.68
C GLN A 26 4.44 8.57 4.73
N ILE A 27 5.30 9.56 4.49
CA ILE A 27 6.42 9.89 5.38
C ILE A 27 5.96 10.91 6.42
N ALA A 28 6.41 10.72 7.66
CA ALA A 28 6.32 11.73 8.70
C ALA A 28 7.60 11.72 9.54
N PHE A 29 7.85 12.83 10.22
CA PHE A 29 9.02 13.02 11.09
C PHE A 29 8.57 13.44 12.49
N THR A 30 9.33 13.01 13.50
CA THR A 30 9.21 13.62 14.82
C THR A 30 9.95 14.96 14.85
N ASP A 31 9.71 15.75 15.89
CA ASP A 31 10.45 16.98 16.19
C ASP A 31 11.96 16.76 16.38
N THR A 32 12.36 15.53 16.72
CA THR A 32 13.77 15.11 16.84
C THR A 32 14.36 14.57 15.53
N GLY A 33 13.60 14.58 14.43
CA GLY A 33 14.04 14.17 13.09
C GLY A 33 13.97 12.66 12.81
N ARG A 34 13.35 11.86 13.68
CA ARG A 34 13.15 10.41 13.41
C ARG A 34 12.09 10.24 12.33
N GLN A 35 12.35 9.35 11.38
CA GLN A 35 11.48 9.10 10.24
C GLN A 35 10.52 7.94 10.50
N PHE A 36 9.27 8.16 10.11
CA PHE A 36 8.20 7.18 10.17
C PHE A 36 7.51 7.03 8.82
N ARG A 37 6.92 5.84 8.61
CA ARG A 37 6.06 5.52 7.47
C ARG A 37 4.69 5.05 7.96
N TYR A 38 3.65 5.45 7.24
CA TYR A 38 2.31 4.93 7.50
C TYR A 38 2.17 3.53 6.90
N CYS A 39 1.77 2.56 7.72
CA CYS A 39 1.87 1.13 7.42
C CYS A 39 0.56 0.42 7.73
N LYS A 40 0.40 -0.79 7.17
CA LYS A 40 -0.68 -1.70 7.51
C LYS A 40 -0.14 -3.08 7.89
N SER A 41 -0.58 -3.61 9.03
CA SER A 41 -0.32 -4.98 9.44
C SER A 41 -1.25 -5.96 8.73
N ALA A 42 -0.71 -7.07 8.25
CA ALA A 42 -1.45 -8.22 7.74
C ALA A 42 -1.33 -9.45 8.66
N ASP A 43 -0.72 -9.29 9.82
CA ASP A 43 -0.67 -10.36 10.82
C ASP A 43 -2.06 -10.66 11.39
N THR A 44 -2.27 -11.91 11.76
CA THR A 44 -3.49 -12.39 12.41
C THR A 44 -3.48 -12.16 13.92
N ASP A 45 -2.31 -11.88 14.48
CA ASP A 45 -2.10 -11.64 15.91
C ASP A 45 -1.58 -10.23 16.16
N THR A 46 -1.79 -9.73 17.38
CA THR A 46 -1.19 -8.47 17.83
C THR A 46 0.32 -8.59 17.88
N GLN A 47 1.03 -7.67 17.24
CA GLN A 47 2.48 -7.59 17.29
C GLN A 47 2.93 -6.64 18.42
N PRO A 48 3.84 -7.08 19.30
CA PRO A 48 4.31 -6.23 20.40
C PRO A 48 5.21 -5.09 19.91
N TYR A 49 5.51 -4.18 20.82
CA TYR A 49 6.51 -3.14 20.61
C TYR A 49 7.83 -3.71 20.09
N TRP A 50 8.45 -2.99 19.15
CA TRP A 50 9.73 -3.31 18.52
C TRP A 50 9.75 -4.65 17.77
N THR A 51 8.62 -5.01 17.15
CA THR A 51 8.55 -6.14 16.23
C THR A 51 9.06 -5.73 14.86
N GLY A 52 10.03 -6.46 14.32
CA GLY A 52 10.47 -6.31 12.94
C GLY A 52 9.43 -6.83 11.96
N MET A 53 9.10 -6.04 10.94
CA MET A 53 8.09 -6.38 9.94
C MET A 53 8.59 -6.18 8.52
N LYS A 54 7.99 -6.89 7.57
CA LYS A 54 8.30 -6.82 6.15
C LYS A 54 7.08 -7.17 5.31
N ASN A 55 6.94 -6.55 4.14
CA ASN A 55 6.03 -7.02 3.10
C ASN A 55 6.78 -8.00 2.18
N ASP A 56 6.25 -9.21 2.04
CA ASP A 56 6.80 -10.25 1.16
C ASP A 56 6.14 -10.29 -0.22
N ALA A 57 5.15 -9.44 -0.49
CA ALA A 57 4.50 -9.37 -1.78
C ALA A 57 5.49 -8.96 -2.87
N THR A 58 5.36 -9.60 -4.02
CA THR A 58 6.14 -9.30 -5.23
C THR A 58 5.24 -8.81 -6.34
N ASN A 59 5.82 -8.16 -7.35
CA ASN A 59 5.10 -7.74 -8.53
C ASN A 59 4.33 -8.91 -9.16
N LYS A 60 3.10 -8.65 -9.58
CA LYS A 60 2.23 -9.64 -10.22
C LYS A 60 1.90 -9.23 -11.64
N ASN A 61 2.16 -10.11 -12.58
CA ASN A 61 1.78 -9.92 -13.97
C ASN A 61 0.33 -10.38 -14.18
N SER A 62 -0.42 -9.60 -14.92
CA SER A 62 -1.81 -9.89 -15.29
C SER A 62 -2.14 -9.25 -16.64
N GLY A 63 -3.38 -9.19 -16.96
CA GLY A 63 -3.91 -8.49 -18.12
C GLY A 63 -5.27 -7.87 -17.82
N LEU A 64 -5.72 -6.95 -18.67
CA LEU A 64 -7.04 -6.37 -18.55
C LEU A 64 -8.09 -7.40 -19.00
N ALA A 65 -9.19 -7.50 -18.25
CA ALA A 65 -10.32 -8.35 -18.60
C ALA A 65 -11.27 -7.68 -19.61
N ALA A 66 -11.25 -6.35 -19.67
CA ALA A 66 -12.12 -5.55 -20.55
C ALA A 66 -11.36 -4.34 -21.08
N ASP A 67 -11.92 -3.73 -22.15
CA ASP A 67 -11.41 -2.45 -22.65
C ASP A 67 -11.56 -1.36 -21.58
N ALA A 68 -10.58 -0.48 -21.53
CA ALA A 68 -10.59 0.70 -20.67
C ALA A 68 -10.28 1.95 -21.51
N LYS A 69 -10.90 3.06 -21.14
CA LYS A 69 -10.82 4.33 -21.88
C LYS A 69 -10.09 5.41 -21.11
N VAL A 70 -9.52 6.34 -21.82
CA VAL A 70 -8.97 7.58 -21.23
C VAL A 70 -9.99 8.17 -20.27
N GLY A 71 -9.53 8.52 -19.06
CA GLY A 71 -10.38 9.09 -18.02
C GLY A 71 -11.00 8.06 -17.07
N ASP A 72 -10.95 6.76 -17.39
CA ASP A 72 -11.41 5.73 -16.47
C ASP A 72 -10.59 5.71 -15.19
N THR A 73 -11.27 5.58 -14.07
CA THR A 73 -10.66 5.47 -12.73
C THR A 73 -10.77 4.07 -12.14
N ILE A 74 -11.45 3.16 -12.83
CA ILE A 74 -11.61 1.76 -12.44
C ILE A 74 -11.27 0.90 -13.66
N ILE A 75 -10.38 -0.07 -13.46
CA ILE A 75 -10.04 -1.05 -14.50
C ILE A 75 -10.24 -2.46 -13.96
N GLN A 76 -10.54 -3.40 -14.84
CA GLN A 76 -10.78 -4.79 -14.49
C GLN A 76 -9.61 -5.66 -14.92
N LEU A 77 -9.06 -6.41 -13.98
CA LEU A 77 -8.02 -7.41 -14.21
C LEU A 77 -8.66 -8.78 -14.53
N LYS A 78 -7.90 -9.60 -15.24
CA LYS A 78 -8.25 -11.00 -15.39
C LYS A 78 -8.23 -11.72 -14.03
N PRO A 79 -9.13 -12.69 -13.80
CA PRO A 79 -9.12 -13.49 -12.57
C PRO A 79 -7.77 -14.16 -12.31
N GLY A 80 -7.45 -14.39 -11.03
CA GLY A 80 -6.22 -15.07 -10.64
C GLY A 80 -4.99 -14.17 -10.55
N HIS A 81 -5.15 -12.85 -10.58
CA HIS A 81 -4.05 -11.88 -10.49
C HIS A 81 -3.34 -11.84 -9.12
N GLN A 82 -3.95 -12.39 -8.07
CA GLN A 82 -3.36 -12.52 -6.72
C GLN A 82 -3.00 -11.17 -6.05
N THR A 83 -3.75 -10.12 -6.34
CA THR A 83 -3.52 -8.77 -5.79
C THR A 83 -4.72 -8.21 -5.04
N ASP A 84 -5.77 -9.02 -4.84
CA ASP A 84 -6.95 -8.59 -4.07
C ASP A 84 -6.56 -8.11 -2.67
N GLY A 85 -7.12 -6.99 -2.26
CA GLY A 85 -6.86 -6.35 -0.98
C GLY A 85 -5.61 -5.46 -0.93
N TRP A 86 -4.80 -5.41 -1.99
CA TRP A 86 -3.64 -4.50 -2.04
C TRP A 86 -4.10 -3.04 -2.05
N GLN A 87 -3.33 -2.18 -1.37
CA GLN A 87 -3.63 -0.76 -1.23
C GLN A 87 -2.41 0.11 -1.58
N ASP A 88 -2.69 1.28 -2.14
CA ASP A 88 -1.70 2.33 -2.40
C ASP A 88 -0.45 1.88 -3.16
N GLY A 89 -0.59 0.88 -4.00
CA GLY A 89 0.47 0.44 -4.90
C GLY A 89 0.41 1.13 -6.26
N THR A 90 1.12 0.55 -7.23
CA THR A 90 1.15 1.05 -8.61
C THR A 90 0.82 -0.06 -9.60
N ILE A 91 0.35 0.34 -10.77
CA ILE A 91 0.11 -0.58 -11.88
C ILE A 91 0.77 -0.02 -13.15
N LEU A 92 1.57 -0.86 -13.80
CA LEU A 92 2.18 -0.55 -15.10
C LEU A 92 1.37 -1.25 -16.18
N ILE A 93 0.80 -0.48 -17.09
CA ILE A 93 -0.05 -0.99 -18.18
C ILE A 93 0.69 -0.86 -19.50
N ASN A 94 0.82 -1.97 -20.22
CA ASN A 94 1.47 -2.05 -21.55
C ASN A 94 2.89 -1.46 -21.58
N ASN A 95 3.62 -1.49 -20.48
CA ASN A 95 4.93 -0.83 -20.30
C ASN A 95 4.96 0.67 -20.63
N LYS A 96 3.81 1.34 -20.64
CA LYS A 96 3.66 2.76 -21.00
C LYS A 96 3.11 3.64 -19.90
N GLN A 97 2.06 3.19 -19.22
CA GLN A 97 1.34 3.95 -18.21
C GLN A 97 1.67 3.40 -16.84
N LEU A 98 2.34 4.16 -15.99
CA LEU A 98 2.54 3.83 -14.58
C LEU A 98 1.57 4.69 -13.76
N LEU A 99 0.58 4.05 -13.15
CA LEU A 99 -0.48 4.71 -12.41
C LEU A 99 -0.52 4.22 -10.96
N GLU A 100 -0.86 5.12 -10.05
CA GLU A 100 -1.11 4.76 -8.65
C GLU A 100 -2.55 4.27 -8.49
N PHE A 101 -2.74 3.26 -7.65
CA PHE A 101 -4.07 2.82 -7.24
C PHE A 101 -4.30 3.00 -5.74
N VAL A 102 -5.55 3.21 -5.36
CA VAL A 102 -5.97 3.29 -3.95
C VAL A 102 -6.14 1.90 -3.36
N GLN A 103 -6.79 1.01 -4.10
CA GLN A 103 -7.02 -0.38 -3.69
C GLN A 103 -7.32 -1.28 -4.89
N VAL A 104 -7.10 -2.56 -4.68
CA VAL A 104 -7.61 -3.64 -5.52
C VAL A 104 -8.69 -4.37 -4.73
N SER A 105 -9.89 -4.47 -5.26
CA SER A 105 -11.02 -5.16 -4.64
C SER A 105 -11.61 -6.16 -5.63
N GLY A 106 -11.49 -7.45 -5.33
CA GLY A 106 -11.79 -8.50 -6.30
C GLY A 106 -10.89 -8.36 -7.52
N ASP A 107 -11.49 -8.32 -8.69
CA ASP A 107 -10.80 -8.12 -9.98
C ASP A 107 -10.67 -6.64 -10.38
N TYR A 108 -11.15 -5.70 -9.56
CA TYR A 108 -11.16 -4.28 -9.89
C TYR A 108 -10.05 -3.51 -9.22
N VAL A 109 -9.34 -2.70 -10.01
CA VAL A 109 -8.31 -1.76 -9.54
C VAL A 109 -8.91 -0.35 -9.55
N TYR A 110 -8.95 0.27 -8.39
CA TYR A 110 -9.43 1.65 -8.20
C TYR A 110 -8.24 2.58 -8.27
N LEU A 111 -8.11 3.31 -9.37
CA LEU A 111 -6.99 4.22 -9.61
C LEU A 111 -7.13 5.49 -8.76
N ARG A 112 -6.00 6.02 -8.30
CA ARG A 112 -5.93 7.34 -7.67
C ARG A 112 -6.04 8.44 -8.72
N ASP A 113 -5.39 8.22 -9.85
CA ASP A 113 -5.49 9.03 -11.05
C ASP A 113 -6.46 8.43 -12.05
N GLN A 114 -6.49 8.95 -13.24
CA GLN A 114 -7.27 8.42 -14.34
C GLN A 114 -6.38 7.80 -15.42
N LEU A 115 -6.92 6.90 -16.21
CA LEU A 115 -6.22 6.31 -17.35
C LEU A 115 -5.84 7.38 -18.37
N LEU A 116 -4.59 7.36 -18.84
CA LEU A 116 -4.03 8.39 -19.72
C LEU A 116 -4.21 8.05 -21.20
N GLU A 117 -4.33 6.77 -21.54
CA GLU A 117 -4.53 6.27 -22.88
C GLU A 117 -5.55 5.14 -22.87
N ASP A 118 -6.30 4.97 -23.98
CA ASP A 118 -7.16 3.82 -24.18
C ASP A 118 -6.35 2.52 -24.15
N VAL A 119 -6.91 1.49 -23.54
CA VAL A 119 -6.28 0.17 -23.43
C VAL A 119 -7.29 -0.90 -23.79
N ALA A 120 -6.93 -1.76 -24.73
CA ALA A 120 -7.77 -2.87 -25.15
C ALA A 120 -7.76 -4.02 -24.11
N ALA A 121 -8.82 -4.79 -24.07
CA ALA A 121 -8.86 -6.05 -23.34
C ALA A 121 -7.67 -6.94 -23.71
N ASN A 122 -7.24 -7.77 -22.79
CA ASN A 122 -6.06 -8.66 -22.90
C ASN A 122 -4.70 -7.96 -22.94
N THR A 123 -4.64 -6.62 -22.86
CA THR A 123 -3.38 -5.91 -22.72
C THR A 123 -2.70 -6.29 -21.40
N GLY A 124 -1.41 -6.59 -21.45
CA GLY A 124 -0.63 -6.98 -20.27
C GLY A 124 -0.41 -5.82 -19.30
N CYS A 125 -0.41 -6.14 -18.03
CA CYS A 125 -0.08 -5.19 -16.96
C CYS A 125 0.71 -5.88 -15.84
N GLN A 126 1.38 -5.05 -15.03
CA GLN A 126 2.08 -5.49 -13.82
C GLN A 126 1.58 -4.70 -12.64
N VAL A 127 1.02 -5.38 -11.65
CA VAL A 127 0.60 -4.79 -10.39
C VAL A 127 1.75 -4.87 -9.39
N ARG A 128 2.11 -3.74 -8.81
CA ARG A 128 3.24 -3.60 -7.89
C ARG A 128 2.75 -3.26 -6.50
N PRO A 129 3.14 -4.05 -5.47
CA PRO A 129 2.72 -3.79 -4.11
C PRO A 129 3.39 -2.53 -3.55
N ASN A 130 2.75 -1.93 -2.55
CA ASN A 130 3.39 -0.93 -1.69
C ASN A 130 4.21 -1.66 -0.62
N ASP A 131 5.46 -1.28 -0.43
CA ASP A 131 6.38 -1.92 0.52
C ASP A 131 5.91 -1.84 1.99
N TYR A 132 5.02 -0.92 2.30
CA TYR A 132 4.48 -0.68 3.65
C TYR A 132 3.06 -1.20 3.86
N ASP A 133 2.47 -1.81 2.82
CA ASP A 133 1.21 -2.55 2.92
C ASP A 133 1.45 -4.02 3.29
N ASN A 134 0.46 -4.66 3.88
CA ASN A 134 0.48 -6.09 4.19
C ASN A 134 1.74 -6.56 4.95
N LEU A 135 2.18 -5.78 5.92
CA LEU A 135 3.36 -6.10 6.71
C LEU A 135 3.12 -7.29 7.64
N LYS A 136 4.08 -8.18 7.66
CA LYS A 136 4.10 -9.35 8.56
C LYS A 136 5.37 -9.38 9.38
N LYS A 137 5.27 -9.94 10.59
CA LYS A 137 6.41 -10.21 11.45
C LYS A 137 7.47 -11.04 10.73
N VAL A 138 8.71 -10.64 10.87
CA VAL A 138 9.87 -11.42 10.40
C VAL A 138 10.90 -11.58 11.52
N THR A 139 11.64 -12.69 11.48
CA THR A 139 12.71 -12.98 12.43
C THR A 139 14.08 -12.47 11.98
N ALA A 140 14.21 -12.18 10.68
CA ALA A 140 15.45 -11.67 10.08
C ALA A 140 15.13 -10.77 8.88
N GLY A 141 16.01 -9.81 8.59
CA GLY A 141 15.90 -8.92 7.43
C GLY A 141 14.81 -7.85 7.56
N ALA A 142 14.31 -7.57 8.77
CA ALA A 142 13.39 -6.48 9.00
C ALA A 142 14.06 -5.13 8.70
N LYS A 143 13.33 -4.24 8.04
CA LYS A 143 13.76 -2.86 7.78
C LYS A 143 12.91 -1.82 8.52
N ILE A 144 11.81 -2.26 9.09
CA ILE A 144 10.83 -1.42 9.79
C ILE A 144 10.44 -2.08 11.09
N TYR A 145 10.15 -1.26 12.09
CA TYR A 145 9.87 -1.72 13.44
C TYR A 145 8.64 -1.03 14.02
N THR A 146 7.82 -1.80 14.73
CA THR A 146 6.66 -1.26 15.45
C THR A 146 7.13 -0.40 16.64
N ARG A 147 6.45 0.71 16.89
CA ARG A 147 6.72 1.60 18.03
C ARG A 147 5.67 1.52 19.13
N SER A 148 4.69 0.66 18.94
CA SER A 148 3.64 0.32 19.90
C SER A 148 3.15 -1.09 19.62
N ALA A 149 2.31 -1.64 20.48
CA ALA A 149 1.60 -2.87 20.15
C ALA A 149 0.63 -2.60 18.98
N VAL A 150 0.70 -3.42 17.93
CA VAL A 150 -0.11 -3.29 16.71
C VAL A 150 -1.08 -4.45 16.64
N PRO A 151 -2.38 -4.22 16.87
CA PRO A 151 -3.40 -5.25 16.70
C PRO A 151 -3.48 -5.78 15.27
N ALA A 152 -3.98 -6.99 15.10
CA ALA A 152 -4.17 -7.61 13.80
C ALA A 152 -4.92 -6.70 12.83
N GLY A 153 -4.43 -6.55 11.60
CA GLY A 153 -5.07 -5.77 10.54
C GLY A 153 -5.09 -4.27 10.74
N HIS A 154 -4.48 -3.73 11.79
CA HIS A 154 -4.48 -2.28 12.04
C HIS A 154 -3.46 -1.53 11.17
N TYR A 155 -3.76 -0.26 10.95
CA TYR A 155 -2.85 0.74 10.41
C TYR A 155 -2.05 1.38 11.55
N PHE A 156 -0.80 1.71 11.29
CA PHE A 156 0.11 2.25 12.30
C PHE A 156 1.27 3.02 11.66
N TRP A 157 2.01 3.75 12.48
CA TRP A 157 3.25 4.39 12.08
C TRP A 157 4.43 3.50 12.47
N CYS A 158 5.24 3.11 11.51
CA CYS A 158 6.44 2.32 11.73
C CYS A 158 7.71 3.18 11.58
N GLU A 159 8.70 2.91 12.39
CA GLU A 159 10.01 3.56 12.29
C GLU A 159 10.84 2.88 11.17
N VAL A 160 11.51 3.70 10.41
CA VAL A 160 12.31 3.28 9.25
C VAL A 160 13.80 3.48 9.51
#